data_1aa1d4fe59e5681ca11f7918fb540c72
#
_entry.id   1aa1d4fe59e5681ca11f7918fb540c72
#
_cell.length_a   1.000
_cell.length_b   1.000
_cell.length_c   1.000
_cell.angle_alpha   90.00
_cell.angle_beta   90.00
_cell.angle_gamma   90.00
#
_symmetry.space_group_name_H-M   'P 1'
#
loop_
_entity.id
_entity.type
_entity.pdbx_description
1 polymer ?
#
loop_
_entity_poly.entity_id
_entity_poly.type
_entity_poly.pdbx_seq_one_letter_code
_entity_poly.pdbx_strand_id
1 'polypeptide(L)'
;MKKHTQVRPKFIVIFICLVLLGCSAFQTVRILPVFDPEATILPQSAAIIHEKNGITAMAVPLNDVKAVDAFGIVIYNSTDHFVSFKQKDCWMLDQARQKTKTIDRSQHTFYLGKNFKPKLPPEFPVEVFRWNKTIRMQGPPVPLPLEDIEKTTIMPKRRAQFFLYFRKKSISSTSLRIIVPKIRSDYDDTETTFVFKFEVKKG
;
A
#
# COMPACT_ATOMS: atom_id res chain seq x y z
N MET A 1 -33.74 44.76 -37.50
CA MET A 1 -32.26 44.79 -37.63
C MET A 1 -31.66 43.71 -36.74
N LYS A 2 -31.18 42.59 -37.34
CA LYS A 2 -30.48 41.54 -36.60
C LYS A 2 -28.97 41.81 -36.61
N LYS A 3 -28.40 42.09 -35.46
CA LYS A 3 -26.94 42.25 -35.33
C LYS A 3 -26.31 40.87 -35.35
N HIS A 4 -25.64 40.54 -36.45
CA HIS A 4 -24.75 39.40 -36.52
C HIS A 4 -23.48 39.69 -35.74
N THR A 5 -23.34 39.05 -34.57
CA THR A 5 -22.11 39.09 -33.80
C THR A 5 -21.09 38.20 -34.47
N GLN A 6 -20.16 38.78 -35.21
CA GLN A 6 -19.03 38.08 -35.83
C GLN A 6 -18.07 37.63 -34.72
N VAL A 7 -18.10 36.36 -34.35
CA VAL A 7 -17.12 35.77 -33.45
C VAL A 7 -15.79 35.71 -34.21
N ARG A 8 -14.79 36.45 -33.73
CA ARG A 8 -13.46 36.54 -34.39
C ARG A 8 -12.79 35.16 -34.34
N PRO A 9 -12.33 34.61 -35.46
CA PRO A 9 -11.78 33.23 -35.54
C PRO A 9 -10.57 32.98 -34.61
N LYS A 10 -9.88 34.04 -34.22
CA LYS A 10 -8.75 33.97 -33.26
C LYS A 10 -9.18 33.45 -31.86
N PHE A 11 -10.39 33.74 -31.38
CA PHE A 11 -10.88 33.23 -30.10
C PHE A 11 -11.20 31.74 -30.15
N ILE A 12 -11.65 31.22 -31.27
CA ILE A 12 -11.98 29.80 -31.45
C ILE A 12 -10.69 28.97 -31.42
N VAL A 13 -9.63 29.43 -32.08
CA VAL A 13 -8.35 28.73 -32.11
C VAL A 13 -7.72 28.68 -30.70
N ILE A 14 -7.76 29.76 -29.92
CA ILE A 14 -7.23 29.80 -28.55
C ILE A 14 -8.03 28.84 -27.64
N PHE A 15 -9.35 28.79 -27.79
CA PHE A 15 -10.18 27.89 -26.99
C PHE A 15 -9.93 26.41 -27.33
N ILE A 16 -9.76 26.08 -28.60
CA ILE A 16 -9.38 24.71 -29.03
C ILE A 16 -8.00 24.31 -28.52
N CYS A 17 -7.01 25.20 -28.56
CA CYS A 17 -5.70 24.93 -27.97
C CYS A 17 -5.75 24.71 -26.44
N LEU A 18 -6.57 25.48 -25.71
CA LEU A 18 -6.76 25.29 -24.27
C LEU A 18 -7.46 23.97 -23.93
N VAL A 19 -8.42 23.53 -24.75
CA VAL A 19 -9.09 22.23 -24.57
C VAL A 19 -8.15 21.07 -24.90
N LEU A 20 -7.29 21.20 -25.90
CA LEU A 20 -6.31 20.18 -26.26
C LEU A 20 -5.15 20.06 -25.26
N LEU A 21 -4.76 21.17 -24.61
CA LEU A 21 -3.77 21.15 -23.53
C LEU A 21 -4.34 20.62 -22.20
N GLY A 22 -5.66 20.62 -22.02
CA GLY A 22 -6.36 20.10 -20.84
C GLY A 22 -6.51 18.59 -20.79
N CYS A 23 -6.29 17.87 -21.90
CA CYS A 23 -6.21 16.42 -21.93
C CYS A 23 -4.83 15.92 -21.48
N SER A 24 -4.40 16.25 -20.26
CA SER A 24 -3.39 15.42 -19.60
C SER A 24 -4.01 14.05 -19.41
N ALA A 25 -3.65 13.10 -20.27
CA ALA A 25 -4.04 11.71 -20.15
C ALA A 25 -3.77 11.31 -18.69
N PHE A 26 -4.81 10.94 -17.95
CA PHE A 26 -4.68 10.38 -16.61
C PHE A 26 -3.87 9.10 -16.75
N GLN A 27 -2.55 9.21 -16.59
CA GLN A 27 -1.69 8.05 -16.62
C GLN A 27 -2.19 7.09 -15.53
N THR A 28 -2.68 5.94 -15.96
CA THR A 28 -3.01 4.87 -15.03
C THR A 28 -1.71 4.29 -14.52
N VAL A 29 -1.50 4.42 -13.22
CA VAL A 29 -0.33 3.85 -12.55
C VAL A 29 -0.76 2.58 -11.85
N ARG A 30 -0.05 1.48 -12.13
CA ARG A 30 -0.23 0.20 -11.44
C ARG A 30 1.03 -0.17 -10.70
N ILE A 31 0.88 -0.54 -9.45
CA ILE A 31 1.93 -1.08 -8.60
C ILE A 31 1.79 -2.60 -8.64
N LEU A 32 2.84 -3.29 -9.06
CA LEU A 32 2.87 -4.75 -9.25
C LEU A 32 4.02 -5.35 -8.46
N PRO A 33 3.90 -6.61 -8.00
CA PRO A 33 4.97 -7.29 -7.30
C PRO A 33 6.16 -7.55 -8.22
N VAL A 34 7.35 -7.43 -7.67
CA VAL A 34 8.60 -7.88 -8.33
C VAL A 34 8.89 -9.30 -7.89
N PHE A 35 9.32 -10.14 -8.83
CA PHE A 35 9.76 -11.50 -8.49
C PHE A 35 10.87 -11.45 -7.44
N ASP A 36 10.68 -12.23 -6.39
CA ASP A 36 11.65 -12.43 -5.32
C ASP A 36 11.65 -13.93 -4.97
N PRO A 37 12.79 -14.63 -5.06
CA PRO A 37 12.85 -16.08 -4.79
C PRO A 37 12.49 -16.43 -3.34
N GLU A 38 12.61 -15.48 -2.41
CA GLU A 38 12.24 -15.66 -0.99
C GLU A 38 10.77 -15.31 -0.70
N ALA A 39 9.99 -14.95 -1.73
CA ALA A 39 8.61 -14.52 -1.57
C ALA A 39 7.65 -15.38 -2.39
N THR A 40 6.44 -15.53 -1.88
CA THR A 40 5.30 -16.04 -2.63
C THR A 40 4.50 -14.86 -3.16
N ILE A 41 4.21 -14.85 -4.46
CA ILE A 41 3.37 -13.85 -5.08
C ILE A 41 2.00 -14.46 -5.37
N LEU A 42 0.93 -13.76 -4.95
CA LEU A 42 -0.44 -14.10 -5.30
C LEU A 42 -0.84 -13.32 -6.58
N PRO A 43 -0.98 -13.99 -7.74
CA PRO A 43 -1.16 -13.29 -9.03
C PRO A 43 -2.43 -12.44 -9.10
N GLN A 44 -3.51 -12.87 -8.47
CA GLN A 44 -4.81 -12.20 -8.56
C GLN A 44 -4.85 -10.88 -7.79
N SER A 45 -4.23 -10.83 -6.60
CA SER A 45 -4.20 -9.65 -5.74
C SER A 45 -2.95 -8.81 -5.90
N ALA A 46 -1.92 -9.32 -6.57
CA ALA A 46 -0.58 -8.74 -6.60
C ALA A 46 0.05 -8.64 -5.18
N ALA A 47 -0.36 -9.53 -4.28
CA ALA A 47 0.19 -9.58 -2.94
C ALA A 47 1.53 -10.32 -2.93
N ILE A 48 2.44 -9.84 -2.09
CA ILE A 48 3.73 -10.48 -1.80
C ILE A 48 3.67 -11.03 -0.37
N ILE A 49 4.08 -12.27 -0.21
CA ILE A 49 4.13 -12.95 1.09
C ILE A 49 5.56 -13.35 1.37
N HIS A 50 6.06 -12.98 2.54
CA HIS A 50 7.33 -13.42 3.09
C HIS A 50 7.11 -14.17 4.39
N GLU A 51 7.95 -15.17 4.63
CA GLU A 51 7.99 -15.86 5.92
C GLU A 51 9.42 -15.86 6.47
N LYS A 52 9.56 -15.43 7.72
CA LYS A 52 10.83 -15.37 8.42
C LYS A 52 10.61 -15.46 9.93
N ASN A 53 11.44 -16.28 10.61
CA ASN A 53 11.42 -16.41 12.08
C ASN A 53 10.02 -16.74 12.66
N GLY A 54 9.24 -17.58 11.97
CA GLY A 54 7.88 -17.92 12.39
C GLY A 54 6.87 -16.77 12.25
N ILE A 55 7.22 -15.70 11.55
CA ILE A 55 6.33 -14.59 11.22
C ILE A 55 6.07 -14.61 9.72
N THR A 56 4.79 -14.60 9.33
CA THR A 56 4.40 -14.43 7.94
C THR A 56 3.88 -13.01 7.76
N ALA A 57 4.46 -12.29 6.80
CA ALA A 57 4.02 -10.94 6.47
C ALA A 57 3.59 -10.86 5.01
N MET A 58 2.46 -10.22 4.76
CA MET A 58 1.91 -10.00 3.43
C MET A 58 1.74 -8.51 3.18
N ALA A 59 2.08 -8.08 1.98
CA ALA A 59 1.82 -6.72 1.50
C ALA A 59 1.09 -6.77 0.16
N VAL A 60 0.05 -5.95 0.02
CA VAL A 60 -0.73 -5.82 -1.22
C VAL A 60 -0.90 -4.35 -1.59
N PRO A 61 -0.64 -3.96 -2.85
CA PRO A 61 -0.87 -2.60 -3.31
C PRO A 61 -2.36 -2.34 -3.51
N LEU A 62 -2.85 -1.19 -3.06
CA LEU A 62 -4.23 -0.75 -3.25
C LEU A 62 -4.30 0.22 -4.43
N ASN A 63 -4.28 -0.33 -5.64
CA ASN A 63 -4.21 0.45 -6.88
C ASN A 63 -5.44 1.35 -7.14
N ASP A 64 -6.56 1.10 -6.45
CA ASP A 64 -7.77 1.92 -6.55
C ASP A 64 -7.63 3.27 -5.85
N VAL A 65 -6.67 3.42 -4.94
CA VAL A 65 -6.45 4.65 -4.20
C VAL A 65 -5.60 5.61 -5.03
N LYS A 66 -6.23 6.67 -5.55
CA LYS A 66 -5.58 7.59 -6.52
C LYS A 66 -4.72 8.67 -5.87
N ALA A 67 -5.11 9.16 -4.71
CA ALA A 67 -4.47 10.32 -4.07
C ALA A 67 -3.12 10.02 -3.41
N VAL A 68 -2.89 8.78 -3.00
CA VAL A 68 -1.70 8.33 -2.26
C VAL A 68 -1.23 6.99 -2.77
N ASP A 69 -0.03 6.56 -2.41
CA ASP A 69 0.39 5.17 -2.56
C ASP A 69 -0.05 4.41 -1.30
N ALA A 70 -0.94 3.44 -1.49
CA ALA A 70 -1.58 2.72 -0.40
C ALA A 70 -1.29 1.23 -0.46
N PHE A 71 -1.05 0.62 0.71
CA PHE A 71 -0.76 -0.80 0.85
C PHE A 71 -1.54 -1.39 2.01
N GLY A 72 -2.13 -2.56 1.80
CA GLY A 72 -2.64 -3.41 2.87
C GLY A 72 -1.52 -4.30 3.39
N ILE A 73 -1.40 -4.40 4.70
CA ILE A 73 -0.40 -5.24 5.37
C ILE A 73 -1.12 -6.22 6.29
N VAL A 74 -0.69 -7.48 6.25
CA VAL A 74 -1.06 -8.50 7.24
C VAL A 74 0.22 -9.05 7.84
N ILE A 75 0.25 -9.18 9.15
CA ILE A 75 1.30 -9.88 9.88
C ILE A 75 0.64 -11.01 10.65
N TYR A 76 1.07 -12.23 10.42
CA TYR A 76 0.64 -13.41 11.15
C TYR A 76 1.81 -13.94 11.99
N ASN A 77 1.55 -14.09 13.28
CA ASN A 77 2.48 -14.67 14.22
C ASN A 77 2.22 -16.18 14.35
N SER A 78 3.06 -17.00 13.73
CA SER A 78 2.96 -18.46 13.84
C SER A 78 3.76 -19.05 15.00
N THR A 79 4.41 -18.20 15.79
CA THR A 79 5.17 -18.63 16.99
C THR A 79 4.24 -18.87 18.18
N ASP A 80 4.80 -19.38 19.26
CA ASP A 80 4.11 -19.56 20.55
C ASP A 80 4.36 -18.38 21.51
N HIS A 81 5.01 -17.32 21.03
CA HIS A 81 5.37 -16.13 21.78
C HIS A 81 4.69 -14.90 21.22
N PHE A 82 4.60 -13.83 22.00
CA PHE A 82 4.13 -12.54 21.53
C PHE A 82 5.16 -11.90 20.60
N VAL A 83 4.69 -11.23 19.56
CA VAL A 83 5.52 -10.36 18.72
C VAL A 83 4.93 -8.98 18.69
N SER A 84 5.78 -7.99 18.55
CA SER A 84 5.34 -6.60 18.60
C SER A 84 6.06 -5.75 17.54
N PHE A 85 5.38 -4.71 17.05
CA PHE A 85 5.94 -3.78 16.07
C PHE A 85 5.30 -2.40 16.23
N LYS A 86 5.87 -1.40 15.56
CA LYS A 86 5.31 -0.04 15.50
C LYS A 86 4.93 0.29 14.06
N GLN A 87 3.65 0.50 13.81
CA GLN A 87 3.16 0.85 12.47
C GLN A 87 3.79 2.15 11.95
N LYS A 88 4.00 3.14 12.81
CA LYS A 88 4.64 4.42 12.48
C LYS A 88 6.10 4.29 12.01
N ASP A 89 6.76 3.19 12.35
CA ASP A 89 8.14 2.92 11.94
C ASP A 89 8.21 2.33 10.52
N CYS A 90 7.09 1.96 9.91
CA CYS A 90 7.05 1.53 8.53
C CYS A 90 7.37 2.69 7.58
N TRP A 91 8.06 2.40 6.48
CA TRP A 91 8.37 3.40 5.45
C TRP A 91 8.38 2.81 4.06
N MET A 92 8.37 3.69 3.09
CA MET A 92 8.53 3.35 1.67
C MET A 92 9.85 3.94 1.16
N LEU A 93 10.54 3.20 0.30
CA LEU A 93 11.68 3.69 -0.49
C LEU A 93 11.28 3.74 -1.96
N ASP A 94 11.63 4.81 -2.64
CA ASP A 94 11.55 4.91 -4.09
C ASP A 94 12.83 4.37 -4.76
N GLN A 95 12.90 4.44 -6.09
CA GLN A 95 14.07 4.00 -6.87
C GLN A 95 15.36 4.76 -6.50
N ALA A 96 15.26 6.02 -6.08
CA ALA A 96 16.38 6.85 -5.63
C ALA A 96 16.75 6.58 -4.16
N ARG A 97 16.13 5.58 -3.53
CA ARG A 97 16.25 5.24 -2.12
C ARG A 97 15.82 6.37 -1.17
N GLN A 98 14.99 7.28 -1.65
CA GLN A 98 14.42 8.31 -0.81
C GLN A 98 13.37 7.70 0.12
N LYS A 99 13.55 7.92 1.42
CA LYS A 99 12.66 7.43 2.46
C LYS A 99 11.42 8.32 2.57
N THR A 100 10.24 7.70 2.46
CA THR A 100 8.94 8.34 2.70
C THR A 100 8.28 7.68 3.91
N LYS A 101 7.96 8.46 4.92
CA LYS A 101 7.20 7.98 6.09
C LYS A 101 5.72 7.84 5.75
N THR A 102 5.02 7.01 6.52
CA THR A 102 3.56 6.94 6.46
C THR A 102 2.95 8.30 6.78
N ILE A 103 1.83 8.62 6.13
CA ILE A 103 1.05 9.80 6.46
C ILE A 103 0.33 9.57 7.80
N ASP A 104 0.24 10.59 8.61
CA ASP A 104 -0.47 10.54 9.89
C ASP A 104 -2.00 10.67 9.69
N ARG A 105 -2.75 10.57 10.80
CA ARG A 105 -4.22 10.63 10.78
C ARG A 105 -4.76 11.94 10.24
N SER A 106 -4.13 13.05 10.54
CA SER A 106 -4.57 14.37 10.06
C SER A 106 -4.41 14.47 8.56
N GLN A 107 -3.27 14.05 8.05
CA GLN A 107 -2.96 13.99 6.62
C GLN A 107 -3.86 12.98 5.89
N HIS A 108 -4.19 11.85 6.52
CA HIS A 108 -5.09 10.85 5.96
C HIS A 108 -6.45 11.47 5.59
N THR A 109 -7.07 12.20 6.50
CA THR A 109 -8.35 12.87 6.24
C THR A 109 -8.26 13.88 5.11
N PHE A 110 -7.14 14.59 4.99
CA PHE A 110 -6.88 15.55 3.93
C PHE A 110 -6.80 14.89 2.55
N TYR A 111 -6.05 13.77 2.43
CA TYR A 111 -5.84 13.10 1.13
C TYR A 111 -6.99 12.19 0.72
N LEU A 112 -7.65 11.53 1.64
CA LEU A 112 -8.59 10.44 1.37
C LEU A 112 -10.04 10.77 1.75
N GLY A 113 -10.22 11.84 2.53
CA GLY A 113 -11.54 12.21 3.05
C GLY A 113 -11.93 11.44 4.32
N LYS A 114 -12.88 12.02 5.08
CA LYS A 114 -13.29 11.53 6.40
C LYS A 114 -13.88 10.11 6.40
N ASN A 115 -14.57 9.74 5.33
CA ASN A 115 -15.32 8.48 5.24
C ASN A 115 -14.66 7.44 4.31
N PHE A 116 -13.39 7.64 3.98
CA PHE A 116 -12.68 6.73 3.11
C PHE A 116 -12.56 5.32 3.74
N LYS A 117 -12.90 4.31 2.95
CA LYS A 117 -12.69 2.90 3.29
C LYS A 117 -11.96 2.24 2.11
N PRO A 118 -10.79 1.62 2.34
CA PRO A 118 -10.08 0.94 1.27
C PRO A 118 -10.85 -0.28 0.79
N LYS A 119 -10.86 -0.51 -0.52
CA LYS A 119 -11.32 -1.77 -1.09
C LYS A 119 -10.17 -2.78 -0.98
N LEU A 120 -10.46 -3.92 -0.38
CA LEU A 120 -9.51 -5.00 -0.25
C LEU A 120 -9.61 -5.94 -1.46
N PRO A 121 -8.47 -6.47 -1.95
CA PRO A 121 -8.50 -7.55 -2.92
C PRO A 121 -9.22 -8.78 -2.36
N PRO A 122 -9.83 -9.62 -3.22
CA PRO A 122 -10.61 -10.78 -2.79
C PRO A 122 -9.86 -11.76 -1.88
N GLU A 123 -8.57 -11.90 -2.08
CA GLU A 123 -7.71 -12.83 -1.32
C GLU A 123 -7.15 -12.20 -0.02
N PHE A 124 -7.39 -10.93 0.21
CA PHE A 124 -6.90 -10.23 1.39
C PHE A 124 -8.01 -10.17 2.45
N PRO A 125 -7.82 -10.66 3.63
CA PRO A 125 -6.73 -11.35 4.30
C PRO A 125 -7.04 -12.83 4.60
N VAL A 126 -7.72 -13.53 3.70
CA VAL A 126 -8.46 -14.75 4.07
C VAL A 126 -7.54 -15.91 4.40
N GLU A 127 -6.52 -16.15 3.57
CA GLU A 127 -5.62 -17.28 3.74
C GLU A 127 -4.20 -16.89 3.35
N VAL A 128 -3.23 -17.39 4.10
CA VAL A 128 -1.82 -17.34 3.72
C VAL A 128 -1.42 -18.74 3.31
N PHE A 129 -0.91 -18.88 2.09
CA PHE A 129 -0.40 -20.15 1.58
C PHE A 129 1.03 -20.35 2.07
N ARG A 130 1.24 -21.44 2.76
CA ARG A 130 2.55 -21.88 3.21
C ARG A 130 2.89 -23.19 2.55
N TRP A 131 3.82 -23.20 1.59
CA TRP A 131 4.41 -24.45 1.07
C TRP A 131 3.40 -25.59 0.89
N ASN A 132 2.37 -25.42 0.08
CA ASN A 132 1.29 -26.37 -0.16
C ASN A 132 0.30 -26.59 1.02
N LYS A 133 0.36 -25.80 2.08
CA LYS A 133 -0.66 -25.82 3.15
C LYS A 133 -1.31 -24.47 3.26
N THR A 134 -2.62 -24.45 3.14
CA THR A 134 -3.44 -23.30 3.47
C THR A 134 -3.45 -23.13 4.99
N ILE A 135 -2.91 -22.02 5.48
CA ILE A 135 -3.04 -21.67 6.89
C ILE A 135 -4.26 -20.76 7.01
N ARG A 136 -5.32 -21.32 7.58
CA ARG A 136 -6.45 -20.47 8.00
C ARG A 136 -6.00 -19.60 9.15
N MET A 137 -5.98 -18.30 8.91
CA MET A 137 -5.76 -17.35 9.99
C MET A 137 -6.98 -17.38 10.91
N GLN A 138 -6.77 -17.83 12.13
CA GLN A 138 -7.88 -17.93 13.10
C GLN A 138 -8.34 -16.55 13.55
N GLY A 139 -9.66 -16.36 13.57
CA GLY A 139 -10.34 -15.16 14.03
C GLY A 139 -10.43 -14.03 12.99
N PRO A 140 -11.36 -13.10 13.19
CA PRO A 140 -11.49 -11.93 12.34
C PRO A 140 -10.22 -11.08 12.46
N PRO A 141 -9.81 -10.39 11.35
CA PRO A 141 -8.75 -9.42 11.45
C PRO A 141 -9.19 -8.34 12.43
N VAL A 142 -8.33 -8.00 13.36
CA VAL A 142 -8.53 -6.81 14.19
C VAL A 142 -8.03 -5.64 13.33
N PRO A 143 -8.92 -4.79 12.77
CA PRO A 143 -8.47 -3.59 12.10
C PRO A 143 -7.78 -2.73 13.15
N LEU A 144 -6.49 -2.52 13.01
CA LEU A 144 -5.79 -1.56 13.83
C LEU A 144 -6.29 -0.18 13.43
N PRO A 145 -6.83 0.61 14.36
CA PRO A 145 -7.16 1.99 14.07
C PRO A 145 -5.91 2.71 13.55
N LEU A 146 -6.09 3.66 12.65
CA LEU A 146 -5.02 4.56 12.16
C LEU A 146 -4.43 5.44 13.28
N GLU A 147 -4.79 5.15 14.51
CA GLU A 147 -4.33 5.88 15.67
C GLU A 147 -2.87 5.55 15.97
N ASP A 148 -2.18 6.51 16.57
CA ASP A 148 -0.81 6.42 17.04
C ASP A 148 -0.66 5.35 18.14
N ILE A 149 -0.92 4.10 17.75
CA ILE A 149 -0.59 2.97 18.60
C ILE A 149 0.94 2.91 18.63
N GLU A 150 1.51 3.29 19.75
CA GLU A 150 2.97 3.28 19.89
C GLU A 150 3.55 1.90 19.65
N LYS A 151 2.84 0.86 20.07
CA LYS A 151 3.26 -0.54 19.93
C LYS A 151 2.04 -1.42 19.69
N THR A 152 2.07 -2.20 18.63
CA THR A 152 1.08 -3.25 18.38
C THR A 152 1.66 -4.59 18.78
N THR A 153 0.95 -5.33 19.63
CA THR A 153 1.32 -6.69 20.06
C THR A 153 0.40 -7.71 19.39
N ILE A 154 1.00 -8.72 18.76
CA ILE A 154 0.29 -9.83 18.11
C ILE A 154 0.49 -11.08 18.98
N MET A 155 -0.62 -11.63 19.47
CA MET A 155 -0.61 -12.86 20.26
C MET A 155 -0.15 -14.05 19.42
N PRO A 156 0.30 -15.14 20.06
CA PRO A 156 0.58 -16.42 19.40
C PRO A 156 -0.58 -16.88 18.51
N LYS A 157 -0.26 -17.35 17.30
CA LYS A 157 -1.23 -17.88 16.32
C LYS A 157 -2.32 -16.86 15.91
N ARG A 158 -2.05 -15.55 16.08
CA ARG A 158 -2.96 -14.47 15.70
C ARG A 158 -2.32 -13.58 14.64
N ARG A 159 -3.15 -12.73 14.06
CA ARG A 159 -2.74 -11.77 13.03
C ARG A 159 -3.13 -10.35 13.38
N ALA A 160 -2.37 -9.41 12.83
CA ALA A 160 -2.75 -8.02 12.73
C ALA A 160 -2.88 -7.62 11.25
N GLN A 161 -3.83 -6.76 10.97
CA GLN A 161 -4.08 -6.20 9.64
C GLN A 161 -4.15 -4.69 9.75
N PHE A 162 -3.43 -3.98 8.89
CA PHE A 162 -3.42 -2.53 8.87
C PHE A 162 -3.12 -2.00 7.47
N PHE A 163 -3.24 -0.69 7.30
CA PHE A 163 -2.99 -0.01 6.04
C PHE A 163 -1.87 1.00 6.20
N LEU A 164 -1.02 1.07 5.19
CA LEU A 164 0.03 2.07 5.07
C LEU A 164 -0.33 3.00 3.92
N TYR A 165 -0.28 4.28 4.18
CA TYR A 165 -0.51 5.32 3.19
C TYR A 165 0.72 6.22 3.12
N PHE A 166 1.18 6.48 1.90
CA PHE A 166 2.36 7.29 1.64
C PHE A 166 2.01 8.41 0.67
N ARG A 167 2.70 9.54 0.77
CA ARG A 167 2.60 10.55 -0.28
C ARG A 167 2.91 9.93 -1.64
N LYS A 168 2.14 10.31 -2.66
CA LYS A 168 2.23 9.74 -4.00
C LYS A 168 3.64 9.86 -4.58
N LYS A 169 4.31 8.75 -4.80
CA LYS A 169 5.64 8.61 -5.42
C LYS A 169 5.59 7.76 -6.68
N SER A 170 4.58 6.90 -6.81
CA SER A 170 4.43 6.00 -7.96
C SER A 170 4.35 6.73 -9.31
N ILE A 171 3.90 7.99 -9.36
CA ILE A 171 3.87 8.79 -10.59
C ILE A 171 5.30 9.06 -11.11
N SER A 172 6.26 9.31 -10.23
CA SER A 172 7.64 9.67 -10.58
C SER A 172 8.65 8.53 -10.47
N SER A 173 8.24 7.38 -9.91
CA SER A 173 9.13 6.24 -9.65
C SER A 173 8.83 5.06 -10.58
N THR A 174 9.82 4.22 -10.80
CA THR A 174 9.69 2.93 -11.51
C THR A 174 9.67 1.75 -10.53
N SER A 175 10.13 1.95 -9.31
CA SER A 175 10.10 0.92 -8.27
C SER A 175 9.84 1.51 -6.89
N LEU A 176 9.19 0.72 -6.05
CA LEU A 176 8.89 1.03 -4.67
C LEU A 176 9.27 -0.16 -3.78
N ARG A 177 9.72 0.13 -2.57
CA ARG A 177 9.95 -0.90 -1.55
C ARG A 177 9.24 -0.51 -0.28
N ILE A 178 8.41 -1.39 0.24
CA ILE A 178 7.75 -1.20 1.53
C ILE A 178 8.54 -1.94 2.58
N ILE A 179 8.92 -1.25 3.63
CA ILE A 179 9.68 -1.79 4.74
C ILE A 179 8.80 -1.81 5.98
N VAL A 180 8.63 -3.01 6.55
CA VAL A 180 8.01 -3.25 7.85
C VAL A 180 9.14 -3.69 8.79
N PRO A 181 9.71 -2.74 9.54
CA PRO A 181 10.90 -2.99 10.35
C PRO A 181 10.55 -3.53 11.72
N LYS A 182 11.55 -4.16 12.35
CA LYS A 182 11.61 -4.39 13.79
C LYS A 182 10.37 -5.05 14.38
N ILE A 183 9.88 -6.11 13.73
CA ILE A 183 8.94 -6.99 14.39
C ILE A 183 9.73 -7.79 15.41
N ARG A 184 9.55 -7.48 16.68
CA ARG A 184 10.33 -8.02 17.79
C ARG A 184 9.58 -9.14 18.48
N SER A 185 10.25 -10.25 18.70
CA SER A 185 9.81 -11.33 19.57
C SER A 185 10.03 -10.93 21.02
N ASP A 186 9.00 -11.12 21.85
CA ASP A 186 9.11 -10.82 23.29
C ASP A 186 9.87 -11.95 24.05
N TYR A 187 10.19 -13.05 23.38
CA TYR A 187 10.86 -14.20 23.99
C TYR A 187 12.38 -14.08 23.95
N ASP A 188 12.94 -13.74 22.79
CA ASP A 188 14.39 -13.77 22.54
C ASP A 188 14.91 -12.44 21.97
N ASP A 189 14.09 -11.40 21.99
CA ASP A 189 14.38 -10.07 21.46
C ASP A 189 14.76 -10.04 19.96
N THR A 190 14.58 -11.17 19.25
CA THR A 190 14.86 -11.24 17.80
C THR A 190 14.04 -10.23 17.04
N GLU A 191 14.71 -9.40 16.27
CA GLU A 191 14.07 -8.43 15.38
C GLU A 191 13.98 -8.95 13.95
N THR A 192 12.79 -8.97 13.38
CA THR A 192 12.55 -9.35 11.99
C THR A 192 12.11 -8.13 11.19
N THR A 193 12.72 -7.93 10.01
CA THR A 193 12.35 -6.88 9.07
C THR A 193 11.92 -7.49 7.76
N PHE A 194 10.78 -7.06 7.24
CA PHE A 194 10.28 -7.44 5.92
C PHE A 194 10.45 -6.32 4.93
N VAL A 195 10.84 -6.68 3.71
CA VAL A 195 11.01 -5.77 2.58
C VAL A 195 10.21 -6.30 1.40
N PHE A 196 9.19 -5.57 1.00
CA PHE A 196 8.34 -5.91 -0.14
C PHE A 196 8.74 -5.05 -1.34
N LYS A 197 9.05 -5.70 -2.48
CA LYS A 197 9.54 -5.04 -3.69
C LYS A 197 8.44 -4.95 -4.74
N PHE A 198 8.19 -3.75 -5.23
CA PHE A 198 7.19 -3.49 -6.25
C PHE A 198 7.80 -2.73 -7.43
N GLU A 199 7.33 -3.02 -8.64
CA GLU A 199 7.53 -2.20 -9.82
C GLU A 199 6.32 -1.30 -10.07
N VAL A 200 6.55 -0.18 -10.73
CA VAL A 200 5.50 0.77 -11.11
C VAL A 200 5.38 0.78 -12.62
N LYS A 201 4.23 0.32 -13.13
CA LYS A 201 3.88 0.39 -14.55
C LYS A 201 2.96 1.56 -14.81
N LYS A 202 3.31 2.34 -15.82
CA LYS A 202 2.52 3.46 -16.32
C LYS A 202 1.84 3.00 -17.60
N GLY A 203 0.50 3.13 -17.64
CA GLY A 203 -0.30 2.82 -18.81
C GLY A 203 -0.70 4.07 -19.57
#